data_a97217cf80eca136fdf8ff3013331fd8
#
_entry.id   a97217cf80eca136fdf8ff3013331fd8
#
_cell.length_a   1.000
_cell.length_b   1.000
_cell.length_c   1.000
_cell.angle_alpha   90.00
_cell.angle_beta   90.00
_cell.angle_gamma   90.00
#
_symmetry.space_group_name_H-M   'P 1'
#
loop_
_entity.id
_entity.type
_entity.pdbx_description
1 polymer ?
#
loop_
_entity_poly.entity_id
_entity_poly.type
_entity_poly.pdbx_seq_one_letter_code
_entity_poly.pdbx_strand_id
1 'polypeptide(L)'
;MAADDQFIRGAGMLAVLKVLEGGELYGYAIVEALAKTKGNALHLGQSTVYPMLYNLEAKGLVKSRWEEGGARPRKYYSLTKAGKTRLAEDTDQWREITKAMASLGLSRLGFSRLAYC
;
A
#
# COMPACT_ATOMS: atom_id res chain seq x y z
N MET A 1 14.99 3.71 7.32
CA MET A 1 14.83 4.98 6.67
C MET A 1 13.68 4.93 5.71
N ALA A 2 12.83 5.91 5.74
CA ALA A 2 11.68 5.94 4.85
C ALA A 2 12.10 6.34 3.44
N ALA A 3 11.44 5.80 2.44
CA ALA A 3 11.66 6.21 1.07
C ALA A 3 11.10 7.62 0.86
N ASP A 4 11.59 8.32 -0.16
CA ASP A 4 11.06 9.64 -0.41
C ASP A 4 9.72 9.57 -1.15
N ASP A 5 9.06 10.70 -1.27
CA ASP A 5 7.70 10.75 -1.78
C ASP A 5 7.55 10.22 -3.20
N GLN A 6 8.55 10.43 -4.04
CA GLN A 6 8.44 9.98 -5.42
C GLN A 6 8.40 8.47 -5.52
N PHE A 7 9.26 7.80 -4.76
CA PHE A 7 9.25 6.35 -4.74
C PHE A 7 7.99 5.82 -4.08
N ILE A 8 7.52 6.51 -3.05
CA ILE A 8 6.40 6.03 -2.28
C ILE A 8 5.07 6.14 -2.99
N ARG A 9 4.91 7.10 -3.87
CA ARG A 9 3.58 7.38 -4.40
C ARG A 9 2.90 6.16 -5.00
N GLY A 10 3.53 5.50 -5.96
CA GLY A 10 2.93 4.33 -6.59
C GLY A 10 2.96 3.11 -5.69
N ALA A 11 4.08 2.87 -5.02
CA ALA A 11 4.21 1.73 -4.13
C ALA A 11 3.28 1.84 -2.93
N GLY A 12 3.10 3.06 -2.43
CA GLY A 12 2.22 3.28 -1.29
C GLY A 12 0.76 2.99 -1.61
N MET A 13 0.31 3.43 -2.80
CA MET A 13 -1.06 3.16 -3.21
C MET A 13 -1.30 1.66 -3.37
N LEU A 14 -0.34 0.95 -3.96
CA LEU A 14 -0.43 -0.49 -4.09
C LEU A 14 -0.47 -1.16 -2.72
N ALA A 15 0.36 -0.67 -1.79
CA ALA A 15 0.40 -1.23 -0.44
C ALA A 15 -0.94 -1.03 0.28
N VAL A 16 -1.57 0.13 0.11
CA VAL A 16 -2.88 0.38 0.72
C VAL A 16 -3.92 -0.59 0.15
N LEU A 17 -3.94 -0.78 -1.17
CA LEU A 17 -4.87 -1.72 -1.78
C LEU A 17 -4.63 -3.14 -1.24
N LYS A 18 -3.36 -3.51 -1.09
CA LYS A 18 -3.02 -4.84 -0.61
C LYS A 18 -3.45 -5.05 0.84
N VAL A 19 -3.29 -4.05 1.67
CA VAL A 19 -3.70 -4.14 3.06
C VAL A 19 -5.22 -4.36 3.14
N LEU A 20 -5.98 -3.76 2.22
CA LEU A 20 -7.43 -3.88 2.23
C LEU A 20 -7.93 -5.19 1.60
N GLU A 21 -7.03 -5.97 1.01
CA GLU A 21 -7.42 -7.24 0.43
C GLU A 21 -8.01 -8.19 1.47
N GLY A 22 -7.54 -8.09 2.69
CA GLY A 22 -8.02 -8.96 3.75
C GLY A 22 -9.38 -8.60 4.32
N GLY A 23 -9.92 -7.45 3.93
CA GLY A 23 -11.23 -7.03 4.40
C GLY A 23 -11.23 -5.57 4.79
N GLU A 24 -12.38 -5.14 5.27
CA GLU A 24 -12.60 -3.74 5.65
C GLU A 24 -11.75 -3.35 6.85
N LEU A 25 -11.16 -2.15 6.80
CA LEU A 25 -10.37 -1.62 7.91
C LEU A 25 -10.68 -0.14 8.07
N TYR A 26 -10.64 0.36 9.31
CA TYR A 26 -10.77 1.79 9.50
C TYR A 26 -9.40 2.45 9.24
N GLY A 27 -9.45 3.76 8.97
CA GLY A 27 -8.27 4.45 8.43
C GLY A 27 -7.02 4.29 9.25
N TYR A 28 -7.11 4.44 10.58
CA TYR A 28 -5.93 4.33 11.41
C TYR A 28 -5.35 2.90 11.41
N ALA A 29 -6.21 1.90 11.27
CA ALA A 29 -5.74 0.52 11.20
C ALA A 29 -4.91 0.29 9.94
N ILE A 30 -5.24 1.00 8.86
CA ILE A 30 -4.45 0.92 7.64
C ILE A 30 -3.06 1.53 7.90
N VAL A 31 -3.01 2.68 8.56
CA VAL A 31 -1.74 3.31 8.91
C VAL A 31 -0.89 2.36 9.74
N GLU A 32 -1.51 1.72 10.74
CA GLU A 32 -0.78 0.79 11.60
C GLU A 32 -0.29 -0.43 10.85
N ALA A 33 -1.10 -0.96 9.95
CA ALA A 33 -0.70 -2.14 9.17
C ALA A 33 0.53 -1.84 8.33
N LEU A 34 0.57 -0.66 7.73
CA LEU A 34 1.73 -0.27 6.94
C LEU A 34 2.97 -0.06 7.83
N ALA A 35 2.76 0.46 9.03
CA ALA A 35 3.87 0.70 9.94
C ALA A 35 4.49 -0.60 10.46
N LYS A 36 3.72 -1.69 10.44
CA LYS A 36 4.23 -2.97 10.93
C LYS A 36 5.00 -3.77 9.88
N THR A 37 5.10 -3.25 8.66
CA THR A 37 5.87 -3.94 7.64
C THR A 37 7.35 -3.84 7.97
N LYS A 38 8.14 -4.73 7.39
CA LYS A 38 9.57 -4.75 7.67
C LYS A 38 10.25 -3.51 7.12
N GLY A 39 11.19 -3.00 7.88
CA GLY A 39 11.90 -1.78 7.50
C GLY A 39 11.01 -0.57 7.72
N ASN A 40 11.44 0.57 7.22
CA ASN A 40 10.71 1.82 7.43
C ASN A 40 10.12 2.42 6.17
N ALA A 41 10.25 1.72 5.04
CA ALA A 41 9.84 2.30 3.75
C ALA A 41 8.34 2.58 3.69
N LEU A 42 7.52 1.76 4.34
CA LEU A 42 6.08 1.94 4.35
C LEU A 42 5.55 2.45 5.69
N HIS A 43 6.43 2.97 6.54
CA HIS A 43 5.99 3.59 7.79
C HIS A 43 5.53 5.00 7.44
N LEU A 44 4.36 5.09 6.85
CA LEU A 44 3.80 6.35 6.39
C LEU A 44 2.88 6.91 7.46
N GLY A 45 2.94 8.20 7.66
CA GLY A 45 2.07 8.82 8.64
C GLY A 45 0.68 9.05 8.13
N GLN A 46 -0.19 9.50 9.01
CA GLN A 46 -1.57 9.80 8.63
C GLN A 46 -1.62 10.86 7.54
N SER A 47 -0.73 11.82 7.58
CA SER A 47 -0.73 12.90 6.60
C SER A 47 -0.41 12.41 5.19
N THR A 48 0.14 11.21 5.05
CA THR A 48 0.41 10.61 3.75
C THR A 48 -0.68 9.60 3.37
N VAL A 49 -1.11 8.80 4.32
CA VAL A 49 -2.06 7.71 4.02
C VAL A 49 -3.46 8.23 3.72
N TYR A 50 -3.94 9.20 4.50
CA TYR A 50 -5.30 9.69 4.26
C TYR A 50 -5.49 10.34 2.89
N PRO A 51 -4.56 11.17 2.39
CA PRO A 51 -4.70 11.63 1.01
C PRO A 51 -4.70 10.50 -0.02
N MET A 52 -3.95 9.43 0.23
CA MET A 52 -3.98 8.27 -0.66
C MET A 52 -5.35 7.62 -0.65
N LEU A 53 -5.96 7.46 0.53
CA LEU A 53 -7.29 6.87 0.63
C LEU A 53 -8.33 7.73 -0.09
N TYR A 54 -8.24 9.05 0.06
CA TYR A 54 -9.17 9.95 -0.63
C TYR A 54 -9.00 9.85 -2.13
N ASN A 55 -7.76 9.74 -2.59
CA ASN A 55 -7.48 9.60 -4.02
C ASN A 55 -8.03 8.28 -4.55
N LEU A 56 -7.81 7.19 -3.82
CA LEU A 56 -8.33 5.89 -4.23
C LEU A 56 -9.85 5.86 -4.23
N GLU A 57 -10.47 6.55 -3.28
CA GLU A 57 -11.91 6.63 -3.24
C GLU A 57 -12.44 7.45 -4.41
N ALA A 58 -11.77 8.55 -4.73
CA ALA A 58 -12.16 9.38 -5.88
C ALA A 58 -12.06 8.61 -7.18
N LYS A 59 -11.13 7.66 -7.27
CA LYS A 59 -10.98 6.83 -8.46
C LYS A 59 -11.92 5.63 -8.47
N GLY A 60 -12.71 5.47 -7.43
CA GLY A 60 -13.64 4.35 -7.34
C GLY A 60 -13.00 3.02 -7.01
N LEU A 61 -11.79 3.03 -6.48
CA LEU A 61 -11.07 1.79 -6.16
C LEU A 61 -11.31 1.35 -4.73
N VAL A 62 -11.65 2.29 -3.84
CA VAL A 62 -12.09 1.97 -2.50
C VAL A 62 -13.39 2.70 -2.22
N LYS A 63 -14.14 2.19 -1.28
CA LYS A 63 -15.34 2.86 -0.79
C LYS A 63 -15.22 2.97 0.71
N SER A 64 -16.00 3.88 1.28
CA SER A 64 -15.93 4.10 2.71
C SER A 64 -17.32 4.14 3.31
N ARG A 65 -17.39 3.91 4.60
CA ARG A 65 -18.61 4.07 5.37
C ARG A 65 -18.24 4.51 6.77
N TRP A 66 -19.17 5.21 7.40
CA TRP A 66 -18.98 5.60 8.78
C TRP A 66 -19.68 4.60 9.67
N GLU A 67 -19.02 4.24 10.77
CA GLU A 67 -19.64 3.43 11.78
C GLU A 67 -19.79 4.28 13.03
N GLU A 68 -21.00 4.45 13.48
CA GLU A 68 -21.28 5.25 14.65
C GLU A 68 -21.59 4.35 15.81
N GLY A 69 -20.72 4.14 16.64
CA GLY A 69 -20.90 3.37 17.83
C GLY A 69 -19.73 3.72 18.69
N GLY A 70 -19.85 3.66 19.96
CA GLY A 70 -18.76 3.97 20.82
C GLY A 70 -18.51 5.46 20.96
N ALA A 71 -17.33 5.81 21.40
CA ALA A 71 -17.03 7.18 21.79
C ALA A 71 -16.96 8.14 20.63
N ARG A 72 -16.60 7.66 19.44
CA ARG A 72 -16.54 8.51 18.25
C ARG A 72 -16.71 7.68 17.00
N PRO A 73 -17.23 8.30 15.93
CA PRO A 73 -17.43 7.60 14.66
C PRO A 73 -16.11 7.21 14.07
N ARG A 74 -16.09 6.11 13.33
CA ARG A 74 -14.92 5.65 12.61
C ARG A 74 -15.28 5.47 11.15
N LYS A 75 -14.35 5.86 10.28
CA LYS A 75 -14.55 5.70 8.85
C LYS A 75 -13.80 4.45 8.40
N TYR A 76 -14.55 3.50 7.85
CA TYR A 76 -14.01 2.25 7.39
C TYR A 76 -13.87 2.26 5.87
N TYR A 77 -12.85 1.63 5.37
CA TYR A 77 -12.57 1.56 3.93
C TYR A 77 -12.51 0.11 3.50
N SER A 78 -12.96 -0.14 2.28
CA SER A 78 -12.88 -1.48 1.69
C SER A 78 -12.68 -1.35 0.19
N LEU A 79 -12.18 -2.42 -0.43
CA LEU A 79 -11.99 -2.42 -1.87
C LEU A 79 -13.33 -2.54 -2.58
N THR A 80 -13.47 -1.80 -3.68
CA THR A 80 -14.58 -2.02 -4.59
C THR A 80 -14.20 -3.15 -5.53
N LYS A 81 -15.13 -3.57 -6.38
CA LYS A 81 -14.81 -4.57 -7.41
C LYS A 81 -13.68 -4.04 -8.30
N ALA A 82 -13.75 -2.76 -8.68
CA ALA A 82 -12.69 -2.14 -9.48
C ALA A 82 -11.38 -2.11 -8.72
N GLY A 83 -11.43 -1.91 -7.40
CA GLY A 83 -10.22 -1.93 -6.59
C GLY A 83 -9.56 -3.28 -6.55
N LYS A 84 -10.36 -4.35 -6.50
CA LYS A 84 -9.80 -5.70 -6.52
C LYS A 84 -9.13 -6.00 -7.85
N THR A 85 -9.75 -5.57 -8.95
CA THR A 85 -9.18 -5.75 -10.28
C THR A 85 -7.88 -4.95 -10.38
N ARG A 86 -7.88 -3.72 -9.90
CA ARG A 86 -6.69 -2.88 -9.96
C ARG A 86 -5.57 -3.46 -9.12
N LEU A 87 -5.88 -4.01 -7.96
CA LEU A 87 -4.88 -4.65 -7.12
C LEU A 87 -4.21 -5.79 -7.86
N ALA A 88 -4.99 -6.62 -8.56
CA ALA A 88 -4.42 -7.74 -9.30
C ALA A 88 -3.53 -7.24 -10.44
N GLU A 89 -3.97 -6.23 -11.16
CA GLU A 89 -3.19 -5.67 -12.26
C GLU A 89 -1.89 -5.05 -11.76
N ASP A 90 -1.97 -4.27 -10.70
CA ASP A 90 -0.80 -3.60 -10.16
C ASP A 90 0.18 -4.59 -9.54
N THR A 91 -0.33 -5.68 -8.97
CA THR A 91 0.52 -6.75 -8.45
C THR A 91 1.31 -7.40 -9.58
N ASP A 92 0.66 -7.63 -10.71
CA ASP A 92 1.35 -8.20 -11.86
C ASP A 92 2.42 -7.26 -12.39
N GLN A 93 2.13 -5.96 -12.46
CA GLN A 93 3.13 -4.99 -12.86
C GLN A 93 4.30 -4.94 -11.88
N TRP A 94 3.99 -5.02 -10.60
CA TRP A 94 5.02 -5.01 -9.57
C TRP A 94 5.97 -6.21 -9.75
N ARG A 95 5.40 -7.38 -10.02
CA ARG A 95 6.22 -8.57 -10.23
C ARG A 95 7.09 -8.45 -11.45
N GLU A 96 6.55 -7.89 -12.55
CA GLU A 96 7.34 -7.72 -13.77
C GLU A 96 8.46 -6.73 -13.56
N ILE A 97 8.21 -5.65 -12.84
CA ILE A 97 9.24 -4.66 -12.58
C ILE A 97 10.32 -5.23 -11.68
N THR A 98 9.94 -5.97 -10.64
CA THR A 98 10.93 -6.54 -9.73
C THR A 98 11.78 -7.59 -10.43
N LYS A 99 11.19 -8.36 -11.35
CA LYS A 99 11.97 -9.33 -12.14
C LYS A 99 12.97 -8.61 -13.02
N ALA A 100 12.56 -7.53 -13.68
CA ALA A 100 13.45 -6.77 -14.53
C ALA A 100 14.56 -6.14 -13.71
N MET A 101 14.26 -5.61 -12.56
CA MET A 101 15.26 -5.01 -11.69
C MET A 101 16.25 -6.05 -11.19
N ALA A 102 15.75 -7.24 -10.86
CA ALA A 102 16.63 -8.33 -10.44
C ALA A 102 17.60 -8.72 -11.55
N SER A 103 17.14 -8.70 -12.80
CA SER A 103 18.00 -9.05 -13.92
C SER A 103 19.10 -8.02 -14.13
N LEU A 104 18.92 -6.81 -13.61
CA LEU A 104 19.95 -5.79 -13.67
C LEU A 104 20.89 -5.87 -12.46
N GLY A 105 20.65 -6.81 -11.55
CA GLY A 105 21.48 -6.94 -10.36
C GLY A 105 20.88 -6.34 -9.11
N LEU A 106 19.66 -5.79 -9.18
CA LEU A 106 19.01 -5.22 -8.02
C LEU A 106 18.13 -6.26 -7.35
N SER A 107 18.74 -7.08 -6.50
CA SER A 107 18.01 -8.13 -5.82
C SER A 107 17.28 -7.58 -4.63
N ARG A 108 16.05 -8.02 -4.42
CA ARG A 108 15.31 -7.58 -3.26
C ARG A 108 15.93 -8.07 -1.98
N LEU A 109 16.72 -9.12 -2.03
CA LEU A 109 17.36 -9.61 -0.84
C LEU A 109 18.67 -8.89 -0.55
N GLY A 110 19.17 -8.21 -1.52
CA GLY A 110 20.33 -7.40 -1.32
C GLY A 110 21.63 -8.12 -1.17
N PHE A 111 21.61 -9.39 -0.87
CA PHE A 111 22.85 -10.00 -0.64
C PHE A 111 23.34 -10.73 -1.80
N SER A 112 22.58 -10.80 -2.78
CA SER A 112 23.07 -11.51 -3.90
C SER A 112 24.21 -10.76 -4.43
N ARG A 113 24.44 -9.71 -3.83
CA ARG A 113 25.44 -8.93 -4.19
C ARG A 113 26.65 -9.70 -4.21
N LEU A 114 26.62 -10.53 -3.44
CA LEU A 114 27.72 -11.15 -3.38
C LEU A 114 27.97 -11.71 -4.47
N ALA A 115 27.04 -12.04 -4.86
CA ALA A 115 27.20 -12.71 -5.96
C ALA A 115 27.95 -11.87 -6.84
N TYR A 116 27.89 -10.79 -6.70
CA TYR A 116 28.43 -10.11 -7.60
C TYR A 116 29.60 -9.67 -7.25
N CYS A 117 29.73 -9.86 -6.41
CA CYS A 117 30.86 -9.43 -6.25
C CYS A 117 31.68 -10.02 -7.01
#